data_8523434fe1a6c593044d018953a3ae96
#
_entry.id   8523434fe1a6c593044d018953a3ae96
#
_cell.length_a   1.000
_cell.length_b   1.000
_cell.length_c   1.000
_cell.angle_alpha   90.00
_cell.angle_beta   90.00
_cell.angle_gamma   90.00
#
_symmetry.space_group_name_H-M   'P 1'
#
loop_
_entity.id
_entity.type
_entity.pdbx_description
1 polymer ?
#
loop_
_entity_poly.entity_id
_entity_poly.type
_entity_poly.pdbx_seq_one_letter_code
_entity_poly.pdbx_strand_id
1 'polypeptide(L)'
;CKTTTSMRAAEPRLAAAGARTTHFDTASVMKAVPTVVVPLIFWFLPLNLEPKAHHALAITLFMILAWATEVLDPGLTGLTGCYLFWALGVVSFELAFSGFANDTPWFLMGAILFGTMAAKSGLAKRLAYVVTLRIGTNYSRLLLALILSDFLLTPLVPSGMARVTIMAAIAIGLIETFGVGIGSNIGRGMFLILTYTAGVFDKTIIAGAAAITGRGSIESVGGVQVLWSQWLVAYLPIDIITILAAWLLTLKMYPPEIASLPGGKQYLRDELRKAGPWTSLEKKSLALMLGAVVLWSTDFIHHISPSMIGLGIGLIAVMPFARILSIEDFRKLNFLQLFYVAAAIGMGNVLSATKGLAVLTNSVLAGLEPLLSNSLLAPIALYWTGFVYHLF
;
A
#
# COMPACT_ATOMS: atom_id res chain seq x y z
N CYS A 1 42.59 -25.34 40.51
CA CYS A 1 42.89 -24.03 39.94
C CYS A 1 41.67 -23.59 39.17
N LYS A 2 41.03 -22.47 39.61
CA LYS A 2 39.79 -21.91 39.09
C LYS A 2 40.07 -21.14 37.77
N THR A 3 39.26 -21.32 36.78
CA THR A 3 39.07 -20.34 35.70
C THR A 3 37.56 -20.18 35.41
N THR A 4 37.00 -19.17 36.01
CA THR A 4 35.70 -18.61 35.74
C THR A 4 35.76 -17.82 34.45
N THR A 5 35.15 -18.31 33.39
CA THR A 5 34.92 -17.54 32.15
C THR A 5 33.52 -16.87 32.26
N SER A 6 33.52 -15.57 32.44
CA SER A 6 32.31 -14.73 32.49
C SER A 6 31.59 -14.74 31.15
N MET A 7 30.36 -15.24 31.11
CA MET A 7 29.41 -14.95 30.04
C MET A 7 29.00 -13.48 30.16
N ARG A 8 29.56 -12.64 29.32
CA ARG A 8 28.97 -11.30 29.03
C ARG A 8 27.70 -11.50 28.21
N ALA A 9 26.57 -11.22 28.83
CA ALA A 9 25.29 -11.10 28.17
C ALA A 9 25.40 -10.05 27.06
N ALA A 10 25.00 -10.43 25.86
CA ALA A 10 24.80 -9.51 24.75
C ALA A 10 23.52 -8.71 25.03
N GLU A 11 23.65 -7.49 25.50
CA GLU A 11 22.54 -6.53 25.53
C GLU A 11 22.10 -6.24 24.09
N PRO A 12 20.80 -6.23 23.80
CA PRO A 12 20.31 -5.88 22.49
C PRO A 12 20.54 -4.38 22.25
N ARG A 13 21.28 -4.07 21.19
CA ARG A 13 21.45 -2.69 20.66
C ARG A 13 20.12 -2.18 20.08
N LEU A 14 19.17 -1.84 20.94
CA LEU A 14 17.90 -1.17 20.65
C LEU A 14 17.90 0.26 21.22
N ALA A 15 18.96 1.01 20.96
CA ALA A 15 19.01 2.42 21.35
C ALA A 15 19.93 3.21 20.45
N ALA A 16 19.56 3.38 19.18
CA ALA A 16 20.15 4.37 18.31
C ALA A 16 19.19 4.81 17.20
N ALA A 17 17.91 5.04 17.54
CA ALA A 17 17.02 5.90 16.74
C ALA A 17 17.09 7.32 17.32
N GLY A 18 18.30 7.80 17.61
CA GLY A 18 18.59 9.11 18.14
C GLY A 18 19.29 9.94 17.09
N ALA A 19 18.66 11.08 16.75
CA ALA A 19 19.27 12.24 16.09
C ALA A 19 20.08 11.89 14.82
N ARG A 20 19.43 11.77 13.68
CA ARG A 20 20.07 12.07 12.41
C ARG A 20 20.53 13.52 12.47
N THR A 21 21.76 13.75 12.90
CA THR A 21 22.45 15.00 12.64
C THR A 21 22.38 15.21 11.13
N THR A 22 21.85 16.34 10.72
CA THR A 22 21.80 16.81 9.34
C THR A 22 23.22 17.11 8.87
N HIS A 23 24.04 16.09 8.67
CA HIS A 23 25.14 16.18 7.74
C HIS A 23 24.49 16.19 6.35
N PHE A 24 24.58 17.31 5.66
CA PHE A 24 24.31 17.39 4.24
C PHE A 24 25.28 16.44 3.56
N ASP A 25 24.84 15.21 3.36
CA ASP A 25 25.59 14.24 2.59
C ASP A 25 25.64 14.73 1.15
N THR A 26 26.83 14.71 0.54
CA THR A 26 27.05 15.11 -0.86
C THR A 26 26.07 14.41 -1.81
N ALA A 27 25.68 13.18 -1.53
CA ALA A 27 24.66 12.44 -2.26
C ALA A 27 23.26 13.10 -2.17
N SER A 28 22.88 13.62 -1.00
CA SER A 28 21.61 14.34 -0.80
C SER A 28 21.60 15.68 -1.54
N VAL A 29 22.73 16.40 -1.56
CA VAL A 29 22.88 17.64 -2.33
C VAL A 29 22.82 17.37 -3.83
N MET A 30 23.48 16.32 -4.33
CA MET A 30 23.42 15.92 -5.74
C MET A 30 22.01 15.58 -6.22
N LYS A 31 21.16 15.05 -5.34
CA LYS A 31 19.74 14.77 -5.63
C LYS A 31 18.87 16.03 -5.54
N ALA A 32 19.15 16.91 -4.57
CA ALA A 32 18.38 18.13 -4.36
C ALA A 32 18.56 19.17 -5.47
N VAL A 33 19.77 19.27 -6.03
CA VAL A 33 20.08 20.24 -7.10
C VAL A 33 19.17 20.08 -8.32
N PRO A 34 19.07 18.91 -8.99
CA PRO A 34 18.18 18.78 -10.16
C PRO A 34 16.71 18.97 -9.79
N THR A 35 16.30 18.57 -8.58
CA THR A 35 14.93 18.73 -8.09
C THR A 35 14.47 20.19 -8.03
N VAL A 36 15.38 21.13 -7.80
CA VAL A 36 15.06 22.56 -7.74
C VAL A 36 15.44 23.26 -9.06
N VAL A 37 16.63 22.98 -9.59
CA VAL A 37 17.17 23.69 -10.75
C VAL A 37 16.38 23.41 -12.02
N VAL A 38 16.00 22.15 -12.27
CA VAL A 38 15.28 21.79 -13.50
C VAL A 38 13.89 22.44 -13.56
N PRO A 39 13.05 22.43 -12.51
CA PRO A 39 11.79 23.17 -12.50
C PRO A 39 11.96 24.68 -12.62
N LEU A 40 13.01 25.26 -12.02
CA LEU A 40 13.32 26.69 -12.15
C LEU A 40 13.71 27.05 -13.60
N ILE A 41 14.56 26.26 -14.23
CA ILE A 41 14.88 26.46 -15.65
C ILE A 41 13.61 26.38 -16.48
N PHE A 42 12.78 25.33 -16.26
CA PHE A 42 11.53 25.16 -16.96
C PHE A 42 10.58 26.34 -16.76
N TRP A 43 10.51 26.92 -15.55
CA TRP A 43 9.69 28.10 -15.24
C TRP A 43 10.01 29.33 -16.07
N PHE A 44 11.30 29.56 -16.37
CA PHE A 44 11.76 30.72 -17.14
C PHE A 44 11.98 30.44 -18.63
N LEU A 45 11.82 29.22 -19.08
CA LEU A 45 12.01 28.84 -20.48
C LEU A 45 10.90 29.49 -21.35
N PRO A 46 11.25 30.20 -22.45
CA PRO A 46 10.23 30.82 -23.31
C PRO A 46 9.50 29.75 -24.15
N LEU A 47 8.52 29.08 -23.57
CA LEU A 47 7.69 28.09 -24.24
C LEU A 47 6.39 28.73 -24.72
N ASN A 48 5.89 28.31 -25.89
CA ASN A 48 4.58 28.75 -26.43
C ASN A 48 3.42 28.04 -25.69
N LEU A 49 3.36 28.22 -24.37
CA LEU A 49 2.33 27.67 -23.50
C LEU A 49 1.56 28.80 -22.82
N GLU A 50 0.29 28.55 -22.48
CA GLU A 50 -0.46 29.45 -21.62
C GLU A 50 0.27 29.63 -20.28
N PRO A 51 0.50 30.86 -19.79
CA PRO A 51 1.33 31.10 -18.59
C PRO A 51 0.96 30.25 -17.37
N LYS A 52 -0.34 30.09 -17.11
CA LYS A 52 -0.82 29.26 -15.99
C LYS A 52 -0.50 27.79 -16.18
N ALA A 53 -0.65 27.25 -17.41
CA ALA A 53 -0.29 25.87 -17.71
C ALA A 53 1.22 25.66 -17.57
N HIS A 54 2.03 26.57 -18.07
CA HIS A 54 3.49 26.54 -18.00
C HIS A 54 3.98 26.51 -16.53
N HIS A 55 3.49 27.44 -15.71
CA HIS A 55 3.88 27.51 -14.29
C HIS A 55 3.35 26.30 -13.49
N ALA A 56 2.14 25.82 -13.81
CA ALA A 56 1.62 24.61 -13.20
C ALA A 56 2.49 23.38 -13.53
N LEU A 57 2.93 23.23 -14.76
CA LEU A 57 3.84 22.18 -15.18
C LEU A 57 5.21 22.28 -14.50
N ALA A 58 5.74 23.49 -14.30
CA ALA A 58 7.01 23.68 -13.58
C ALA A 58 6.93 23.20 -12.13
N ILE A 59 5.85 23.55 -11.41
CA ILE A 59 5.65 23.08 -10.02
C ILE A 59 5.40 21.57 -10.00
N THR A 60 4.63 21.05 -10.93
CA THR A 60 4.41 19.60 -11.08
C THR A 60 5.73 18.86 -11.30
N LEU A 61 6.60 19.39 -12.15
CA LEU A 61 7.92 18.82 -12.39
C LEU A 61 8.78 18.80 -11.11
N PHE A 62 8.72 19.87 -10.29
CA PHE A 62 9.33 19.87 -8.96
C PHE A 62 8.78 18.73 -8.09
N MET A 63 7.45 18.57 -8.01
CA MET A 63 6.83 17.52 -7.21
C MET A 63 7.28 16.12 -7.67
N ILE A 64 7.23 15.87 -8.98
CA ILE A 64 7.62 14.57 -9.57
C ILE A 64 9.11 14.28 -9.30
N LEU A 65 10.00 15.24 -9.53
CA LEU A 65 11.43 15.05 -9.28
C LEU A 65 11.73 14.85 -7.80
N ALA A 66 11.04 15.58 -6.90
CA ALA A 66 11.20 15.40 -5.46
C ALA A 66 10.71 14.03 -4.99
N TRP A 67 9.62 13.51 -5.56
CA TRP A 67 9.14 12.15 -5.29
C TRP A 67 10.09 11.08 -5.85
N ALA A 68 10.57 11.24 -7.09
CA ALA A 68 11.47 10.29 -7.72
C ALA A 68 12.86 10.23 -7.06
N THR A 69 13.35 11.36 -6.55
CA THR A 69 14.65 11.43 -5.87
C THR A 69 14.59 11.15 -4.37
N GLU A 70 13.38 11.14 -3.79
CA GLU A 70 13.16 10.99 -2.35
C GLU A 70 13.95 12.00 -1.48
N VAL A 71 14.15 13.22 -2.01
CA VAL A 71 14.85 14.30 -1.29
C VAL A 71 14.05 14.79 -0.08
N LEU A 72 12.72 14.78 -0.20
CA LEU A 72 11.77 15.11 0.85
C LEU A 72 10.80 13.94 1.03
N ASP A 73 10.21 13.86 2.22
CA ASP A 73 9.08 12.96 2.44
C ASP A 73 7.97 13.25 1.42
N PRO A 74 7.35 12.22 0.80
CA PRO A 74 6.34 12.42 -0.22
C PRO A 74 5.16 13.30 0.21
N GLY A 75 4.72 13.20 1.46
CA GLY A 75 3.65 14.04 2.00
C GLY A 75 4.07 15.50 2.11
N LEU A 76 5.29 15.77 2.56
CA LEU A 76 5.85 17.14 2.64
C LEU A 76 6.08 17.72 1.25
N THR A 77 6.59 16.93 0.31
CA THR A 77 6.70 17.34 -1.11
C THR A 77 5.34 17.77 -1.65
N GLY A 78 4.31 16.95 -1.40
CA GLY A 78 2.94 17.26 -1.83
C GLY A 78 2.42 18.57 -1.24
N LEU A 79 2.53 18.76 0.07
CA LEU A 79 2.14 20.01 0.73
C LEU A 79 2.91 21.23 0.19
N THR A 80 4.22 21.08 -0.04
CA THR A 80 5.04 22.13 -0.64
C THR A 80 4.56 22.48 -2.05
N GLY A 81 4.22 21.47 -2.88
CA GLY A 81 3.65 21.69 -4.20
C GLY A 81 2.32 22.44 -4.17
N CYS A 82 1.38 22.02 -3.31
CA CYS A 82 0.11 22.72 -3.11
C CYS A 82 0.32 24.17 -2.68
N TYR A 83 1.24 24.40 -1.73
CA TYR A 83 1.60 25.74 -1.30
C TYR A 83 2.18 26.59 -2.45
N LEU A 84 3.08 26.03 -3.27
CA LEU A 84 3.67 26.74 -4.41
C LEU A 84 2.62 27.10 -5.48
N PHE A 85 1.67 26.21 -5.79
CA PHE A 85 0.57 26.52 -6.71
C PHE A 85 -0.21 27.76 -6.27
N TRP A 86 -0.46 27.89 -4.97
CA TRP A 86 -1.18 29.03 -4.40
C TRP A 86 -0.28 30.25 -4.24
N ALA A 87 0.87 30.11 -3.58
CA ALA A 87 1.74 31.24 -3.21
C ALA A 87 2.33 31.97 -4.43
N LEU A 88 2.57 31.25 -5.54
CA LEU A 88 3.03 31.85 -6.79
C LEU A 88 1.88 32.33 -7.70
N GLY A 89 0.64 32.29 -7.21
CA GLY A 89 -0.53 32.83 -7.91
C GLY A 89 -0.94 32.04 -9.17
N VAL A 90 -0.52 30.75 -9.27
CA VAL A 90 -0.91 29.91 -10.42
C VAL A 90 -2.40 29.62 -10.35
N VAL A 91 -2.90 29.25 -9.18
CA VAL A 91 -4.33 28.97 -8.90
C VAL A 91 -4.74 29.50 -7.52
N SER A 92 -6.06 29.48 -7.23
CA SER A 92 -6.59 29.83 -5.91
C SER A 92 -6.19 28.77 -4.85
N PHE A 93 -6.31 29.13 -3.56
CA PHE A 93 -6.06 28.20 -2.45
C PHE A 93 -6.98 26.98 -2.54
N GLU A 94 -8.27 27.19 -2.79
CA GLU A 94 -9.26 26.12 -2.87
C GLU A 94 -8.91 25.09 -3.94
N LEU A 95 -8.40 25.54 -5.09
CA LEU A 95 -8.01 24.64 -6.16
C LEU A 95 -6.68 23.94 -5.86
N ALA A 96 -5.69 24.69 -5.32
CA ALA A 96 -4.39 24.12 -4.94
C ALA A 96 -4.53 22.99 -3.89
N PHE A 97 -5.46 23.16 -2.94
CA PHE A 97 -5.73 22.20 -1.87
C PHE A 97 -6.99 21.34 -2.11
N SER A 98 -7.55 21.33 -3.32
CA SER A 98 -8.80 20.61 -3.64
C SER A 98 -8.74 19.11 -3.39
N GLY A 99 -7.56 18.50 -3.48
CA GLY A 99 -7.40 17.08 -3.19
C GLY A 99 -7.66 16.71 -1.72
N PHE A 100 -7.54 17.67 -0.78
CA PHE A 100 -7.90 17.45 0.62
C PHE A 100 -9.41 17.40 0.86
N ALA A 101 -10.20 17.96 -0.06
CA ALA A 101 -11.66 17.87 -0.06
C ALA A 101 -12.17 16.61 -0.80
N ASN A 102 -11.27 15.84 -1.43
CA ASN A 102 -11.62 14.56 -2.04
C ASN A 102 -11.76 13.47 -0.97
N ASP A 103 -12.62 12.49 -1.17
CA ASP A 103 -12.87 11.40 -0.20
C ASP A 103 -11.76 10.35 -0.13
N THR A 104 -10.90 10.28 -1.15
CA THR A 104 -9.84 9.28 -1.30
C THR A 104 -8.81 9.30 -0.15
N PRO A 105 -8.22 10.45 0.25
CA PRO A 105 -7.32 10.50 1.41
C PRO A 105 -8.00 10.02 2.70
N TRP A 106 -9.28 10.35 2.88
CA TRP A 106 -10.05 9.96 4.07
C TRP A 106 -10.40 8.48 4.05
N PHE A 107 -10.63 7.89 2.87
CA PHE A 107 -10.71 6.44 2.74
C PHE A 107 -9.40 5.77 3.17
N LEU A 108 -8.25 6.28 2.70
CA LEU A 108 -6.94 5.79 3.12
C LEU A 108 -6.74 5.89 4.63
N MET A 109 -7.21 6.97 5.27
CA MET A 109 -7.21 7.08 6.73
C MET A 109 -8.02 5.96 7.40
N GLY A 110 -9.21 5.68 6.88
CA GLY A 110 -10.01 4.53 7.33
C GLY A 110 -9.23 3.23 7.20
N ALA A 111 -8.59 2.99 6.06
CA ALA A 111 -7.76 1.82 5.82
C ALA A 111 -6.58 1.69 6.81
N ILE A 112 -5.89 2.78 7.13
CA ILE A 112 -4.81 2.81 8.13
C ILE A 112 -5.36 2.47 9.53
N LEU A 113 -6.54 2.97 9.88
CA LEU A 113 -7.21 2.64 11.14
C LEU A 113 -7.56 1.14 11.22
N PHE A 114 -8.02 0.53 10.12
CA PHE A 114 -8.23 -0.92 10.05
C PHE A 114 -6.93 -1.70 10.30
N GLY A 115 -5.84 -1.33 9.63
CA GLY A 115 -4.53 -1.95 9.84
C GLY A 115 -4.06 -1.85 11.30
N THR A 116 -4.23 -0.68 11.91
CA THR A 116 -3.89 -0.42 13.30
C THR A 116 -4.75 -1.27 14.25
N MET A 117 -6.04 -1.40 13.97
CA MET A 117 -6.98 -2.23 14.73
C MET A 117 -6.60 -3.71 14.65
N ALA A 118 -6.28 -4.23 13.47
CA ALA A 118 -5.87 -5.60 13.25
C ALA A 118 -4.53 -5.93 13.96
N ALA A 119 -3.58 -5.01 13.89
CA ALA A 119 -2.27 -5.16 14.54
C ALA A 119 -2.40 -5.13 16.07
N LYS A 120 -3.10 -4.14 16.62
CA LYS A 120 -3.28 -3.96 18.07
C LYS A 120 -4.05 -5.10 18.71
N SER A 121 -5.07 -5.63 18.02
CA SER A 121 -5.87 -6.73 18.54
C SER A 121 -5.17 -8.08 18.49
N GLY A 122 -4.14 -8.26 17.65
CA GLY A 122 -3.52 -9.54 17.34
C GLY A 122 -4.37 -10.44 16.43
N LEU A 123 -5.52 -9.94 15.97
CA LEU A 123 -6.49 -10.68 15.16
C LEU A 123 -5.86 -11.24 13.88
N ALA A 124 -5.08 -10.42 13.16
CA ALA A 124 -4.46 -10.82 11.91
C ALA A 124 -3.53 -12.02 12.07
N LYS A 125 -2.69 -12.02 13.12
CA LYS A 125 -1.78 -13.13 13.43
C LYS A 125 -2.54 -14.40 13.76
N ARG A 126 -3.59 -14.28 14.57
CA ARG A 126 -4.45 -15.43 14.94
C ARG A 126 -5.14 -16.03 13.72
N LEU A 127 -5.73 -15.21 12.86
CA LEU A 127 -6.40 -15.68 11.64
C LEU A 127 -5.42 -16.41 10.72
N ALA A 128 -4.22 -15.88 10.50
CA ALA A 128 -3.21 -16.52 9.69
C ALA A 128 -2.79 -17.88 10.24
N TYR A 129 -2.60 -18.02 11.57
CA TYR A 129 -2.31 -19.31 12.19
C TYR A 129 -3.45 -20.32 12.03
N VAL A 130 -4.71 -19.89 12.23
CA VAL A 130 -5.89 -20.76 12.09
C VAL A 130 -6.02 -21.26 10.65
N VAL A 131 -5.87 -20.41 9.67
CA VAL A 131 -5.95 -20.78 8.25
C VAL A 131 -4.84 -21.76 7.89
N THR A 132 -3.59 -21.45 8.26
CA THR A 132 -2.44 -22.31 7.98
C THR A 132 -2.59 -23.69 8.64
N LEU A 133 -3.05 -23.73 9.89
CA LEU A 133 -3.27 -25.00 10.58
C LEU A 133 -4.34 -25.86 9.92
N ARG A 134 -5.42 -25.26 9.39
CA ARG A 134 -6.53 -25.99 8.73
C ARG A 134 -6.17 -26.53 7.38
N ILE A 135 -5.42 -25.79 6.58
CA ILE A 135 -5.04 -26.19 5.21
C ILE A 135 -3.97 -27.28 5.25
N GLY A 136 -2.99 -27.15 6.14
CA GLY A 136 -1.95 -28.14 6.35
C GLY A 136 -0.54 -27.58 6.18
N THR A 137 0.45 -28.44 6.53
CA THR A 137 1.86 -28.06 6.66
C THR A 137 2.79 -28.81 5.72
N ASN A 138 2.30 -29.58 4.73
CA ASN A 138 3.16 -30.01 3.64
C ASN A 138 3.44 -28.81 2.72
N TYR A 139 4.56 -28.78 2.05
CA TYR A 139 5.08 -27.58 1.37
C TYR A 139 4.05 -26.95 0.41
N SER A 140 3.44 -27.74 -0.49
CA SER A 140 2.42 -27.23 -1.42
C SER A 140 1.21 -26.62 -0.71
N ARG A 141 0.67 -27.31 0.31
CA ARG A 141 -0.45 -26.80 1.12
C ARG A 141 -0.05 -25.62 1.98
N LEU A 142 1.19 -25.56 2.43
CA LEU A 142 1.71 -24.43 3.21
C LEU A 142 1.76 -23.17 2.36
N LEU A 143 2.27 -23.24 1.12
CA LEU A 143 2.23 -22.10 0.20
C LEU A 143 0.78 -21.67 -0.07
N LEU A 144 -0.13 -22.61 -0.31
CA LEU A 144 -1.55 -22.29 -0.47
C LEU A 144 -2.16 -21.67 0.78
N ALA A 145 -1.77 -22.14 1.97
CA ALA A 145 -2.23 -21.60 3.23
C ALA A 145 -1.77 -20.15 3.43
N LEU A 146 -0.53 -19.82 3.05
CA LEU A 146 -0.01 -18.46 3.08
C LEU A 146 -0.79 -17.56 2.12
N ILE A 147 -1.04 -18.02 0.89
CA ILE A 147 -1.86 -17.31 -0.11
C ILE A 147 -3.26 -17.00 0.44
N LEU A 148 -3.96 -18.02 0.94
CA LEU A 148 -5.32 -17.85 1.46
C LEU A 148 -5.36 -17.01 2.74
N SER A 149 -4.33 -17.11 3.59
CA SER A 149 -4.20 -16.23 4.76
C SER A 149 -4.05 -14.77 4.35
N ASP A 150 -3.20 -14.48 3.37
CA ASP A 150 -3.00 -13.12 2.87
C ASP A 150 -4.28 -12.58 2.20
N PHE A 151 -4.97 -13.38 1.39
CA PHE A 151 -6.25 -13.01 0.79
C PHE A 151 -7.29 -12.65 1.84
N LEU A 152 -7.46 -13.48 2.88
CA LEU A 152 -8.41 -13.23 3.96
C LEU A 152 -8.01 -12.03 4.83
N LEU A 153 -6.71 -11.76 4.96
CA LEU A 153 -6.22 -10.60 5.69
C LEU A 153 -6.33 -9.30 4.88
N THR A 154 -6.40 -9.35 3.56
CA THR A 154 -6.38 -8.16 2.71
C THR A 154 -7.48 -7.14 3.05
N PRO A 155 -8.76 -7.49 3.22
CA PRO A 155 -9.78 -6.54 3.62
C PRO A 155 -9.66 -6.08 5.09
N LEU A 156 -8.92 -6.81 5.91
CA LEU A 156 -8.74 -6.52 7.33
C LEU A 156 -7.49 -5.70 7.62
N VAL A 157 -6.44 -5.91 6.82
CA VAL A 157 -5.15 -5.22 6.93
C VAL A 157 -4.81 -4.65 5.55
N PRO A 158 -5.28 -3.44 5.25
CA PRO A 158 -5.19 -2.86 3.90
C PRO A 158 -3.79 -2.40 3.49
N SER A 159 -2.77 -2.80 4.21
CA SER A 159 -1.35 -2.53 3.90
C SER A 159 -0.65 -3.83 3.57
N GLY A 160 -0.21 -4.01 2.33
CA GLY A 160 0.57 -5.16 1.89
C GLY A 160 1.85 -5.34 2.71
N MET A 161 2.55 -4.25 3.05
CA MET A 161 3.74 -4.29 3.90
C MET A 161 3.43 -4.82 5.31
N ALA A 162 2.32 -4.40 5.91
CA ALA A 162 1.91 -4.90 7.22
C ALA A 162 1.55 -6.39 7.16
N ARG A 163 0.82 -6.83 6.11
CA ARG A 163 0.49 -8.24 5.91
C ARG A 163 1.75 -9.09 5.71
N VAL A 164 2.67 -8.67 4.84
CA VAL A 164 3.96 -9.36 4.63
C VAL A 164 4.72 -9.49 5.93
N THR A 165 4.79 -8.45 6.76
CA THR A 165 5.49 -8.49 8.05
C THR A 165 4.89 -9.53 8.99
N ILE A 166 3.56 -9.60 9.09
CA ILE A 166 2.85 -10.59 9.92
C ILE A 166 3.12 -12.00 9.40
N MET A 167 2.97 -12.21 8.09
CA MET A 167 3.12 -13.51 7.45
C MET A 167 4.57 -13.97 7.43
N ALA A 168 5.54 -13.06 7.26
CA ALA A 168 6.97 -13.37 7.33
C ALA A 168 7.39 -13.90 8.70
N ALA A 169 6.86 -13.33 9.79
CA ALA A 169 7.13 -13.84 11.13
C ALA A 169 6.63 -15.30 11.29
N ILE A 170 5.48 -15.63 10.70
CA ILE A 170 4.96 -17.01 10.69
C ILE A 170 5.84 -17.92 9.84
N ALA A 171 6.26 -17.45 8.67
CA ALA A 171 7.13 -18.19 7.76
C ALA A 171 8.48 -18.51 8.42
N ILE A 172 9.11 -17.52 9.06
CA ILE A 172 10.38 -17.71 9.80
C ILE A 172 10.22 -18.78 10.88
N GLY A 173 9.20 -18.68 11.73
CA GLY A 173 8.97 -19.66 12.79
C GLY A 173 8.72 -21.09 12.26
N LEU A 174 8.07 -21.21 11.09
CA LEU A 174 7.92 -22.52 10.43
C LEU A 174 9.23 -23.02 9.86
N ILE A 175 10.03 -22.18 9.20
CA ILE A 175 11.34 -22.53 8.64
C ILE A 175 12.28 -23.04 9.77
N GLU A 176 12.32 -22.34 10.89
CA GLU A 176 13.09 -22.75 12.07
C GLU A 176 12.62 -24.10 12.62
N THR A 177 11.29 -24.31 12.71
CA THR A 177 10.70 -25.56 13.17
C THR A 177 11.02 -26.73 12.25
N PHE A 178 11.12 -26.49 10.96
CA PHE A 178 11.47 -27.51 9.97
C PHE A 178 12.98 -27.83 9.95
N GLY A 179 13.80 -27.01 10.63
CA GLY A 179 15.25 -27.17 10.66
C GLY A 179 15.94 -26.85 9.33
N VAL A 180 15.27 -26.05 8.47
CA VAL A 180 15.84 -25.58 7.20
C VAL A 180 16.24 -24.11 7.31
N GLY A 181 17.22 -23.67 6.52
CA GLY A 181 17.63 -22.26 6.50
C GLY A 181 16.69 -21.38 5.68
N ILE A 182 16.68 -20.08 5.94
CA ILE A 182 15.94 -19.09 5.13
C ILE A 182 16.35 -19.14 3.65
N GLY A 183 17.62 -19.44 3.37
CA GLY A 183 18.16 -19.62 2.01
C GLY A 183 17.79 -20.94 1.32
N SER A 184 17.08 -21.85 1.99
CA SER A 184 16.56 -23.09 1.42
C SER A 184 15.50 -22.82 0.34
N ASN A 185 15.19 -23.79 -0.52
CA ASN A 185 14.10 -23.67 -1.49
C ASN A 185 12.76 -23.47 -0.80
N ILE A 186 12.52 -24.16 0.32
CA ILE A 186 11.32 -23.97 1.14
C ILE A 186 11.24 -22.51 1.61
N GLY A 187 12.31 -21.96 2.18
CA GLY A 187 12.36 -20.58 2.63
C GLY A 187 12.15 -19.58 1.49
N ARG A 188 12.92 -19.73 0.41
CA ARG A 188 12.79 -18.87 -0.79
C ARG A 188 11.39 -18.91 -1.37
N GLY A 189 10.78 -20.09 -1.52
CA GLY A 189 9.43 -20.24 -2.03
C GLY A 189 8.37 -19.59 -1.13
N MET A 190 8.49 -19.73 0.19
CA MET A 190 7.58 -19.07 1.13
C MET A 190 7.67 -17.54 1.04
N PHE A 191 8.88 -16.97 1.04
CA PHE A 191 9.04 -15.52 0.95
C PHE A 191 8.64 -14.97 -0.42
N LEU A 192 8.96 -15.68 -1.51
CA LEU A 192 8.53 -15.28 -2.86
C LEU A 192 7.02 -15.22 -2.96
N ILE A 193 6.31 -16.26 -2.50
CA ILE A 193 4.85 -16.29 -2.51
C ILE A 193 4.26 -15.16 -1.67
N LEU A 194 4.76 -14.91 -0.46
CA LEU A 194 4.27 -13.84 0.41
C LEU A 194 4.42 -12.46 -0.24
N THR A 195 5.56 -12.17 -0.82
CA THR A 195 5.84 -10.88 -1.47
C THR A 195 4.94 -10.70 -2.69
N TYR A 196 4.80 -11.75 -3.50
CA TYR A 196 4.00 -11.71 -4.72
C TYR A 196 2.50 -11.56 -4.44
N THR A 197 1.96 -12.35 -3.50
CA THR A 197 0.54 -12.30 -3.15
C THR A 197 0.15 -10.97 -2.53
N ALA A 198 0.98 -10.41 -1.67
CA ALA A 198 0.72 -9.11 -1.07
C ALA A 198 0.58 -8.01 -2.14
N GLY A 199 1.47 -8.00 -3.15
CA GLY A 199 1.38 -7.06 -4.27
C GLY A 199 0.13 -7.28 -5.15
N VAL A 200 -0.23 -8.53 -5.43
CA VAL A 200 -1.44 -8.85 -6.21
C VAL A 200 -2.70 -8.47 -5.44
N PHE A 201 -2.81 -8.89 -4.19
CA PHE A 201 -4.03 -8.64 -3.40
C PHE A 201 -4.23 -7.17 -2.99
N ASP A 202 -3.18 -6.36 -2.97
CA ASP A 202 -3.30 -4.90 -2.75
C ASP A 202 -4.14 -4.21 -3.85
N LYS A 203 -4.18 -4.77 -5.06
CA LYS A 203 -4.99 -4.25 -6.18
C LYS A 203 -6.31 -4.98 -6.36
N THR A 204 -6.43 -6.23 -5.89
CA THR A 204 -7.65 -7.07 -6.09
C THR A 204 -8.87 -6.46 -5.44
N ILE A 205 -8.69 -5.82 -4.32
CA ILE A 205 -9.76 -5.11 -3.60
C ILE A 205 -9.35 -3.67 -3.30
N ILE A 206 -10.34 -2.79 -3.16
CA ILE A 206 -10.09 -1.39 -2.78
C ILE A 206 -9.79 -1.35 -1.28
N ALA A 207 -8.60 -1.75 -0.90
CA ALA A 207 -8.13 -1.75 0.48
C ALA A 207 -6.71 -1.17 0.60
N GLY A 208 -5.83 -1.44 -0.36
CA GLY A 208 -4.48 -0.89 -0.41
C GLY A 208 -4.43 0.53 -0.95
N ALA A 209 -3.39 1.28 -0.59
CA ALA A 209 -3.23 2.68 -0.98
C ALA A 209 -3.27 2.88 -2.52
N ALA A 210 -2.65 1.98 -3.28
CA ALA A 210 -2.64 2.06 -4.75
C ALA A 210 -4.05 1.89 -5.35
N ALA A 211 -4.83 0.90 -4.89
CA ALA A 211 -6.19 0.67 -5.36
C ALA A 211 -7.13 1.83 -4.97
N ILE A 212 -7.01 2.35 -3.74
CA ILE A 212 -7.78 3.51 -3.26
C ILE A 212 -7.47 4.74 -4.11
N THR A 213 -6.20 5.03 -4.39
CA THR A 213 -5.78 6.16 -5.20
C THR A 213 -6.21 5.99 -6.66
N GLY A 214 -6.05 4.79 -7.23
CA GLY A 214 -6.50 4.46 -8.59
C GLY A 214 -8.01 4.66 -8.76
N ARG A 215 -8.81 4.17 -7.80
CA ARG A 215 -10.25 4.42 -7.75
C ARG A 215 -10.55 5.92 -7.75
N GLY A 216 -9.95 6.66 -6.82
CA GLY A 216 -10.17 8.10 -6.71
C GLY A 216 -9.82 8.86 -7.99
N SER A 217 -8.75 8.44 -8.70
CA SER A 217 -8.38 9.02 -9.99
C SER A 217 -9.41 8.71 -11.08
N ILE A 218 -9.92 7.48 -11.15
CA ILE A 218 -10.98 7.07 -12.09
C ILE A 218 -12.24 7.89 -11.85
N GLU A 219 -12.65 8.04 -10.59
CA GLU A 219 -13.85 8.81 -10.23
C GLU A 219 -13.69 10.31 -10.51
N SER A 220 -12.53 10.88 -10.17
CA SER A 220 -12.25 12.32 -10.37
C SER A 220 -12.16 12.69 -11.84
N VAL A 221 -11.55 11.85 -12.68
CA VAL A 221 -11.37 12.13 -14.12
C VAL A 221 -12.55 11.62 -14.94
N GLY A 222 -13.08 10.45 -14.59
CA GLY A 222 -14.16 9.80 -15.34
C GLY A 222 -15.55 10.28 -15.00
N GLY A 223 -15.74 10.97 -13.86
CA GLY A 223 -17.05 11.42 -13.39
C GLY A 223 -18.02 10.28 -13.07
N VAL A 224 -17.48 9.07 -12.78
CA VAL A 224 -18.26 7.87 -12.52
C VAL A 224 -17.97 7.34 -11.12
N GLN A 225 -18.96 6.83 -10.43
CA GLN A 225 -18.77 6.16 -9.15
C GLN A 225 -18.26 4.73 -9.38
N VAL A 226 -17.18 4.35 -8.70
CA VAL A 226 -16.61 3.00 -8.73
C VAL A 226 -16.94 2.28 -7.42
N LEU A 227 -17.79 1.27 -7.50
CA LEU A 227 -18.17 0.45 -6.36
C LEU A 227 -17.07 -0.56 -6.00
N TRP A 228 -16.96 -0.88 -4.73
CA TRP A 228 -16.01 -1.88 -4.23
C TRP A 228 -16.28 -3.27 -4.82
N SER A 229 -17.56 -3.65 -4.90
CA SER A 229 -18.00 -4.91 -5.51
C SER A 229 -17.67 -4.99 -7.01
N GLN A 230 -17.83 -3.91 -7.76
CA GLN A 230 -17.45 -3.84 -9.18
C GLN A 230 -15.94 -4.01 -9.37
N TRP A 231 -15.14 -3.35 -8.54
CA TRP A 231 -13.70 -3.48 -8.57
C TRP A 231 -13.27 -4.92 -8.31
N LEU A 232 -13.81 -5.54 -7.25
CA LEU A 232 -13.52 -6.94 -6.92
C LEU A 232 -13.85 -7.88 -8.08
N VAL A 233 -15.02 -7.74 -8.69
CA VAL A 233 -15.44 -8.58 -9.82
C VAL A 233 -14.54 -8.39 -11.04
N ALA A 234 -14.04 -7.18 -11.27
CA ALA A 234 -13.13 -6.89 -12.39
C ALA A 234 -11.76 -7.52 -12.21
N TYR A 235 -11.19 -7.49 -11.01
CA TYR A 235 -9.81 -7.95 -10.76
C TYR A 235 -9.71 -9.41 -10.33
N LEU A 236 -10.64 -9.90 -9.50
CA LEU A 236 -10.54 -11.22 -8.87
C LEU A 236 -10.32 -12.39 -9.85
N PRO A 237 -11.00 -12.48 -11.00
CA PRO A 237 -10.82 -13.62 -11.91
C PRO A 237 -9.39 -13.74 -12.44
N ILE A 238 -8.81 -12.63 -12.89
CA ILE A 238 -7.44 -12.62 -13.43
C ILE A 238 -6.41 -12.83 -12.33
N ASP A 239 -6.66 -12.28 -11.14
CA ASP A 239 -5.76 -12.43 -10.00
C ASP A 239 -5.76 -13.86 -9.46
N ILE A 240 -6.89 -14.59 -9.48
CA ILE A 240 -6.93 -16.01 -9.18
C ILE A 240 -6.03 -16.79 -10.15
N ILE A 241 -6.16 -16.55 -11.46
CA ILE A 241 -5.32 -17.22 -12.48
C ILE A 241 -3.84 -16.90 -12.22
N THR A 242 -3.52 -15.64 -11.98
CA THR A 242 -2.16 -15.17 -11.75
C THR A 242 -1.54 -15.78 -10.48
N ILE A 243 -2.30 -15.86 -9.39
CA ILE A 243 -1.87 -16.47 -8.13
C ILE A 243 -1.68 -17.98 -8.28
N LEU A 244 -2.59 -18.67 -8.95
CA LEU A 244 -2.45 -20.11 -9.22
C LEU A 244 -1.21 -20.38 -10.07
N ALA A 245 -0.97 -19.57 -11.10
CA ALA A 245 0.24 -19.67 -11.91
C ALA A 245 1.51 -19.44 -11.09
N ALA A 246 1.52 -18.41 -10.22
CA ALA A 246 2.64 -18.13 -9.32
C ALA A 246 2.89 -19.26 -8.33
N TRP A 247 1.83 -19.83 -7.75
CA TRP A 247 1.91 -21.00 -6.86
C TRP A 247 2.52 -22.21 -7.55
N LEU A 248 2.05 -22.58 -8.75
CA LEU A 248 2.58 -23.68 -9.52
C LEU A 248 4.03 -23.44 -9.95
N LEU A 249 4.33 -22.22 -10.39
CA LEU A 249 5.68 -21.83 -10.78
C LEU A 249 6.65 -21.89 -9.59
N THR A 250 6.24 -21.41 -8.42
CA THR A 250 7.03 -21.48 -7.18
C THR A 250 7.32 -22.94 -6.80
N LEU A 251 6.33 -23.83 -6.87
CA LEU A 251 6.52 -25.26 -6.62
C LEU A 251 7.53 -25.91 -7.59
N LYS A 252 7.54 -25.45 -8.83
CA LYS A 252 8.46 -25.96 -9.85
C LYS A 252 9.88 -25.41 -9.72
N MET A 253 9.99 -24.10 -9.41
CA MET A 253 11.29 -23.43 -9.32
C MET A 253 12.02 -23.69 -7.99
N TYR A 254 11.26 -23.89 -6.92
CA TYR A 254 11.76 -24.10 -5.57
C TYR A 254 11.18 -25.41 -4.99
N PRO A 255 11.55 -26.57 -5.53
CA PRO A 255 11.12 -27.86 -4.98
C PRO A 255 11.63 -28.02 -3.55
N PRO A 256 10.81 -28.59 -2.64
CA PRO A 256 11.18 -28.70 -1.24
C PRO A 256 12.35 -29.69 -1.05
N GLU A 257 13.28 -29.36 -0.18
CA GLU A 257 14.39 -30.25 0.22
C GLU A 257 13.91 -31.42 1.09
N ILE A 258 12.74 -31.27 1.74
CA ILE A 258 12.15 -32.22 2.66
C ILE A 258 10.71 -32.50 2.21
N ALA A 259 10.38 -33.76 1.97
CA ALA A 259 9.05 -34.15 1.50
C ALA A 259 7.94 -33.92 2.55
N SER A 260 8.26 -34.08 3.83
CA SER A 260 7.35 -33.77 4.95
C SER A 260 7.99 -32.72 5.85
N LEU A 261 7.18 -31.81 6.36
CA LEU A 261 7.57 -30.72 7.23
C LEU A 261 7.20 -31.10 8.69
N PRO A 262 8.10 -31.76 9.43
CA PRO A 262 7.79 -32.23 10.77
C PRO A 262 7.62 -31.05 11.75
N GLY A 263 6.73 -31.21 12.72
CA GLY A 263 6.54 -30.23 13.79
C GLY A 263 5.68 -29.02 13.42
N GLY A 264 5.46 -28.71 12.14
CA GLY A 264 4.75 -27.48 11.73
C GLY A 264 3.33 -27.35 12.29
N LYS A 265 2.56 -28.43 12.36
CA LYS A 265 1.23 -28.40 12.99
C LYS A 265 1.30 -28.14 14.49
N GLN A 266 2.32 -28.72 15.15
CA GLN A 266 2.51 -28.54 16.59
C GLN A 266 2.92 -27.10 16.89
N TYR A 267 3.87 -26.54 16.12
CA TYR A 267 4.26 -25.13 16.20
C TYR A 267 3.04 -24.20 16.11
N LEU A 268 2.20 -24.36 15.07
CA LEU A 268 1.01 -23.53 14.88
C LEU A 268 -0.01 -23.67 16.04
N ARG A 269 -0.18 -24.88 16.59
CA ARG A 269 -1.01 -25.12 17.77
C ARG A 269 -0.46 -24.43 19.01
N ASP A 270 0.83 -24.48 19.20
CA ASP A 270 1.49 -23.89 20.37
C ASP A 270 1.42 -22.35 20.29
N GLU A 271 1.60 -21.76 19.11
CA GLU A 271 1.41 -20.33 18.89
C GLU A 271 -0.06 -19.90 19.15
N LEU A 272 -1.03 -20.69 18.70
CA LEU A 272 -2.44 -20.44 19.02
C LEU A 272 -2.76 -20.61 20.52
N ARG A 273 -2.12 -21.56 21.20
CA ARG A 273 -2.24 -21.71 22.67
C ARG A 273 -1.65 -20.52 23.41
N LYS A 274 -0.49 -20.02 22.98
CA LYS A 274 0.13 -18.80 23.54
C LYS A 274 -0.77 -17.57 23.36
N ALA A 275 -1.48 -17.49 22.24
CA ALA A 275 -2.46 -16.42 22.00
C ALA A 275 -3.68 -16.50 22.95
N GLY A 276 -3.90 -17.64 23.61
CA GLY A 276 -4.99 -17.83 24.57
C GLY A 276 -6.40 -17.80 23.97
N PRO A 277 -7.45 -17.66 24.79
CA PRO A 277 -8.83 -17.52 24.32
C PRO A 277 -9.04 -16.21 23.56
N TRP A 278 -10.09 -16.14 22.74
CA TRP A 278 -10.48 -14.93 22.05
C TRP A 278 -10.74 -13.78 23.02
N THR A 279 -9.97 -12.72 22.89
CA THR A 279 -10.13 -11.51 23.72
C THR A 279 -11.34 -10.70 23.28
N SER A 280 -11.86 -9.86 24.16
CA SER A 280 -12.93 -8.91 23.83
C SER A 280 -12.49 -7.94 22.70
N LEU A 281 -11.21 -7.57 22.70
CA LEU A 281 -10.63 -6.69 21.69
C LEU A 281 -10.63 -7.36 20.30
N GLU A 282 -10.20 -8.63 20.20
CA GLU A 282 -10.23 -9.39 18.96
C GLU A 282 -11.66 -9.54 18.41
N LYS A 283 -12.63 -9.87 19.29
CA LYS A 283 -14.03 -10.04 18.89
C LYS A 283 -14.65 -8.75 18.36
N LYS A 284 -14.41 -7.62 19.04
CA LYS A 284 -14.90 -6.31 18.60
C LYS A 284 -14.26 -5.88 17.31
N SER A 285 -12.93 -6.05 17.17
CA SER A 285 -12.20 -5.75 15.94
C SER A 285 -12.72 -6.58 14.78
N LEU A 286 -12.88 -7.89 14.98
CA LEU A 286 -13.44 -8.79 13.96
C LEU A 286 -14.85 -8.38 13.56
N ALA A 287 -15.71 -8.05 14.52
CA ALA A 287 -17.10 -7.65 14.25
C ALA A 287 -17.17 -6.37 13.40
N LEU A 288 -16.35 -5.34 13.72
CA LEU A 288 -16.29 -4.10 12.93
C LEU A 288 -15.75 -4.34 11.54
N MET A 289 -14.68 -5.13 11.41
CA MET A 289 -14.05 -5.44 10.12
C MET A 289 -15.00 -6.26 9.25
N LEU A 290 -15.65 -7.28 9.80
CA LEU A 290 -16.66 -8.05 9.04
C LEU A 290 -17.85 -7.17 8.66
N GLY A 291 -18.28 -6.27 9.52
CA GLY A 291 -19.31 -5.28 9.20
C GLY A 291 -18.92 -4.42 7.99
N ALA A 292 -17.68 -3.95 7.93
CA ALA A 292 -17.18 -3.22 6.77
C ALA A 292 -17.18 -4.08 5.50
N VAL A 293 -16.67 -5.32 5.58
CA VAL A 293 -16.62 -6.23 4.42
C VAL A 293 -18.03 -6.54 3.91
N VAL A 294 -18.99 -6.76 4.81
CA VAL A 294 -20.40 -6.95 4.42
C VAL A 294 -20.94 -5.72 3.72
N LEU A 295 -20.75 -4.51 4.29
CA LEU A 295 -21.20 -3.28 3.68
C LEU A 295 -20.53 -3.04 2.32
N TRP A 296 -19.22 -3.25 2.18
CA TRP A 296 -18.55 -3.13 0.89
C TRP A 296 -19.03 -4.15 -0.13
N SER A 297 -19.25 -5.41 0.29
CA SER A 297 -19.73 -6.47 -0.61
C SER A 297 -21.18 -6.27 -1.07
N THR A 298 -21.94 -5.44 -0.38
CA THR A 298 -23.34 -5.14 -0.67
C THR A 298 -23.57 -3.70 -1.17
N ASP A 299 -22.51 -2.99 -1.53
CA ASP A 299 -22.56 -1.58 -1.95
C ASP A 299 -23.39 -1.37 -3.23
N PHE A 300 -23.55 -2.40 -4.06
CA PHE A 300 -24.45 -2.41 -5.20
C PHE A 300 -25.95 -2.35 -4.83
N ILE A 301 -26.30 -2.58 -3.54
CA ILE A 301 -27.67 -2.49 -3.02
C ILE A 301 -27.93 -1.09 -2.47
N HIS A 302 -27.03 -0.58 -1.63
CA HIS A 302 -27.25 0.66 -0.86
C HIS A 302 -26.51 1.88 -1.43
N HIS A 303 -25.59 1.68 -2.38
CA HIS A 303 -24.79 2.72 -3.05
C HIS A 303 -24.03 3.68 -2.10
N ILE A 304 -23.73 3.25 -0.87
CA ILE A 304 -22.86 4.00 0.04
C ILE A 304 -21.42 3.87 -0.46
N SER A 305 -20.71 5.01 -0.57
CA SER A 305 -19.35 4.97 -1.08
C SER A 305 -18.43 4.14 -0.20
N PRO A 306 -17.48 3.39 -0.77
CA PRO A 306 -16.48 2.64 -0.02
C PRO A 306 -15.71 3.50 0.98
N SER A 307 -15.46 4.77 0.64
CA SER A 307 -14.78 5.74 1.48
C SER A 307 -15.56 6.07 2.76
N MET A 308 -16.86 6.26 2.61
CA MET A 308 -17.76 6.54 3.75
C MET A 308 -17.80 5.37 4.72
N ILE A 309 -17.88 4.14 4.20
CA ILE A 309 -17.86 2.92 5.04
C ILE A 309 -16.51 2.78 5.74
N GLY A 310 -15.41 2.88 5.00
CA GLY A 310 -14.06 2.72 5.54
C GLY A 310 -13.74 3.73 6.63
N LEU A 311 -13.95 5.02 6.34
CA LEU A 311 -13.71 6.08 7.32
C LEU A 311 -14.66 5.95 8.53
N GLY A 312 -15.96 5.73 8.28
CA GLY A 312 -16.97 5.64 9.35
C GLY A 312 -16.64 4.52 10.35
N ILE A 313 -16.36 3.31 9.87
CA ILE A 313 -16.00 2.19 10.74
C ILE A 313 -14.64 2.42 11.42
N GLY A 314 -13.66 2.99 10.72
CA GLY A 314 -12.38 3.38 11.31
C GLY A 314 -12.57 4.37 12.48
N LEU A 315 -13.42 5.37 12.32
CA LEU A 315 -13.74 6.33 13.38
C LEU A 315 -14.49 5.66 14.54
N ILE A 316 -15.43 4.75 14.28
CA ILE A 316 -16.12 3.98 15.33
C ILE A 316 -15.11 3.25 16.22
N ALA A 317 -14.02 2.71 15.65
CA ALA A 317 -13.01 2.00 16.43
C ALA A 317 -12.28 2.89 17.46
N VAL A 318 -12.22 4.21 17.22
CA VAL A 318 -11.60 5.20 18.12
C VAL A 318 -12.58 5.70 19.17
N MET A 319 -13.90 5.53 18.97
CA MET A 319 -14.91 6.04 19.87
C MET A 319 -14.85 5.40 21.28
N PRO A 320 -15.12 6.16 22.35
CA PRO A 320 -15.00 5.68 23.73
C PRO A 320 -15.85 4.44 24.05
N PHE A 321 -16.98 4.27 23.37
CA PHE A 321 -17.86 3.10 23.57
C PHE A 321 -17.30 1.82 22.92
N ALA A 322 -16.57 1.93 21.81
CA ALA A 322 -15.94 0.80 21.15
C ALA A 322 -14.69 0.31 21.92
N ARG A 323 -13.87 1.26 22.40
CA ARG A 323 -12.63 1.01 23.16
C ARG A 323 -11.68 0.03 22.45
N ILE A 324 -11.52 0.19 21.13
CA ILE A 324 -10.61 -0.63 20.33
C ILE A 324 -9.30 0.12 20.14
N LEU A 325 -9.37 1.34 19.61
CA LEU A 325 -8.22 2.24 19.45
C LEU A 325 -8.29 3.36 20.47
N SER A 326 -7.14 3.78 20.97
CA SER A 326 -6.98 4.95 21.81
C SER A 326 -6.64 6.19 20.98
N ILE A 327 -6.72 7.36 21.59
CA ILE A 327 -6.29 8.60 20.94
C ILE A 327 -4.77 8.61 20.65
N GLU A 328 -3.99 7.86 21.46
CA GLU A 328 -2.56 7.68 21.24
C GLU A 328 -2.29 6.83 19.99
N ASP A 329 -3.11 5.81 19.71
CA ASP A 329 -3.03 5.03 18.48
C ASP A 329 -3.33 5.92 17.28
N PHE A 330 -4.35 6.78 17.38
CA PHE A 330 -4.71 7.73 16.33
C PHE A 330 -3.59 8.75 16.07
N ARG A 331 -2.94 9.28 17.11
CA ARG A 331 -1.81 10.21 16.97
C ARG A 331 -0.59 9.61 16.28
N LYS A 332 -0.44 8.29 16.30
CA LYS A 332 0.67 7.56 15.66
C LYS A 332 0.42 7.22 14.20
N LEU A 333 -0.74 7.58 13.65
CA LEU A 333 -1.03 7.33 12.23
C LEU A 333 -0.07 8.10 11.34
N ASN A 334 0.26 7.51 10.21
CA ASN A 334 1.07 8.18 9.19
C ASN A 334 0.22 9.15 8.35
N PHE A 335 0.02 10.35 8.87
CA PHE A 335 -0.72 11.41 8.17
C PHE A 335 -0.02 11.91 6.91
N LEU A 336 1.31 11.77 6.81
CA LEU A 336 2.04 12.19 5.62
C LEU A 336 1.62 11.40 4.38
N GLN A 337 1.23 10.15 4.54
CA GLN A 337 0.69 9.35 3.44
C GLN A 337 -0.65 9.90 2.94
N LEU A 338 -1.50 10.40 3.82
CA LEU A 338 -2.76 11.08 3.43
C LEU A 338 -2.47 12.35 2.65
N PHE A 339 -1.50 13.14 3.13
CA PHE A 339 -1.10 14.40 2.48
C PHE A 339 -0.51 14.17 1.10
N TYR A 340 0.27 13.10 0.93
CA TYR A 340 0.76 12.68 -0.39
C TYR A 340 -0.38 12.43 -1.38
N VAL A 341 -1.37 11.61 -1.00
CA VAL A 341 -2.49 11.27 -1.86
C VAL A 341 -3.35 12.50 -2.15
N ALA A 342 -3.65 13.29 -1.13
CA ALA A 342 -4.40 14.53 -1.29
C ALA A 342 -3.71 15.52 -2.26
N ALA A 343 -2.40 15.71 -2.09
CA ALA A 343 -1.63 16.60 -2.94
C ALA A 343 -1.52 16.08 -4.38
N ALA A 344 -1.38 14.76 -4.58
CA ALA A 344 -1.36 14.17 -5.92
C ALA A 344 -2.67 14.39 -6.67
N ILE A 345 -3.82 14.23 -6.00
CA ILE A 345 -5.15 14.54 -6.57
C ILE A 345 -5.27 16.04 -6.83
N GLY A 346 -4.87 16.89 -5.88
CA GLY A 346 -4.89 18.35 -6.05
C GLY A 346 -4.04 18.81 -7.25
N MET A 347 -2.84 18.22 -7.41
CA MET A 347 -1.98 18.47 -8.57
C MET A 347 -2.69 18.11 -9.88
N GLY A 348 -3.37 16.95 -9.94
CA GLY A 348 -4.17 16.55 -11.09
C GLY A 348 -5.27 17.54 -11.42
N ASN A 349 -6.00 18.04 -10.40
CA ASN A 349 -7.04 19.05 -10.55
C ASN A 349 -6.47 20.39 -11.05
N VAL A 350 -5.33 20.82 -10.52
CA VAL A 350 -4.63 22.04 -10.99
C VAL A 350 -4.20 21.90 -12.43
N LEU A 351 -3.58 20.78 -12.82
CA LEU A 351 -3.17 20.53 -14.21
C LEU A 351 -4.37 20.50 -15.16
N SER A 352 -5.48 19.93 -14.73
CA SER A 352 -6.72 19.91 -15.52
C SER A 352 -7.27 21.33 -15.73
N ALA A 353 -7.40 22.11 -14.66
CA ALA A 353 -7.96 23.46 -14.68
C ALA A 353 -7.07 24.47 -15.44
N THR A 354 -5.76 24.29 -15.38
CA THR A 354 -4.78 25.14 -16.10
C THR A 354 -4.50 24.67 -17.52
N LYS A 355 -5.15 23.58 -17.99
CA LYS A 355 -4.88 22.91 -19.29
C LYS A 355 -3.47 22.32 -19.42
N GLY A 356 -2.68 22.29 -18.33
CA GLY A 356 -1.37 21.65 -18.29
C GLY A 356 -1.44 20.16 -18.60
N LEU A 357 -2.54 19.50 -18.14
CA LEU A 357 -2.76 18.08 -18.47
C LEU A 357 -2.91 17.85 -19.97
N ALA A 358 -3.62 18.75 -20.69
CA ALA A 358 -3.79 18.65 -22.14
C ALA A 358 -2.45 18.76 -22.90
N VAL A 359 -1.53 19.57 -22.40
CA VAL A 359 -0.17 19.68 -22.98
C VAL A 359 0.56 18.35 -22.89
N LEU A 360 0.50 17.69 -21.72
CA LEU A 360 1.13 16.38 -21.50
C LEU A 360 0.46 15.28 -22.31
N THR A 361 -0.89 15.21 -22.26
CA THR A 361 -1.64 14.14 -22.92
C THR A 361 -1.59 14.24 -24.45
N ASN A 362 -1.70 15.44 -25.02
CA ASN A 362 -1.64 15.59 -26.48
C ASN A 362 -0.29 15.12 -27.06
N SER A 363 0.81 15.37 -26.36
CA SER A 363 2.13 14.91 -26.79
C SER A 363 2.25 13.37 -26.77
N VAL A 364 1.64 12.71 -25.78
CA VAL A 364 1.68 11.24 -25.67
C VAL A 364 0.63 10.59 -26.58
N LEU A 365 -0.60 11.14 -26.60
CA LEU A 365 -1.71 10.59 -27.38
C LEU A 365 -1.48 10.69 -28.89
N ALA A 366 -0.84 11.76 -29.38
CA ALA A 366 -0.51 11.90 -30.79
C ALA A 366 0.35 10.73 -31.31
N GLY A 367 1.24 10.18 -30.48
CA GLY A 367 2.01 8.99 -30.79
C GLY A 367 1.25 7.67 -30.68
N LEU A 368 0.18 7.65 -29.88
CA LEU A 368 -0.61 6.44 -29.61
C LEU A 368 -1.93 6.37 -30.39
N GLU A 369 -2.37 7.46 -31.03
CA GLU A 369 -3.65 7.57 -31.69
C GLU A 369 -4.00 6.37 -32.61
N PRO A 370 -3.08 5.84 -33.45
CA PRO A 370 -3.38 4.69 -34.28
C PRO A 370 -3.70 3.40 -33.49
N LEU A 371 -3.17 3.27 -32.28
CA LEU A 371 -3.39 2.13 -31.40
C LEU A 371 -4.66 2.30 -30.56
N LEU A 372 -4.99 3.53 -30.17
CA LEU A 372 -6.14 3.86 -29.34
C LEU A 372 -7.48 3.77 -30.09
N SER A 373 -7.47 3.88 -31.42
CA SER A 373 -8.65 3.67 -32.25
C SER A 373 -9.12 2.21 -32.31
N ASN A 374 -8.28 1.26 -31.94
CA ASN A 374 -8.61 -0.16 -31.89
C ASN A 374 -8.93 -0.61 -30.47
N SER A 375 -10.16 -1.11 -30.25
CA SER A 375 -10.65 -1.50 -28.93
C SER A 375 -9.85 -2.61 -28.23
N LEU A 376 -9.13 -3.46 -28.99
CA LEU A 376 -8.27 -4.50 -28.44
C LEU A 376 -6.86 -4.00 -28.17
N LEU A 377 -6.34 -3.11 -29.01
CA LEU A 377 -4.98 -2.59 -28.87
C LEU A 377 -4.89 -1.45 -27.86
N ALA A 378 -5.96 -0.65 -27.70
CA ALA A 378 -5.97 0.48 -26.79
C ALA A 378 -5.63 0.09 -25.33
N PRO A 379 -6.25 -0.93 -24.69
CA PRO A 379 -5.88 -1.34 -23.35
C PRO A 379 -4.42 -1.81 -23.24
N ILE A 380 -3.92 -2.50 -24.28
CA ILE A 380 -2.54 -3.00 -24.32
C ILE A 380 -1.56 -1.83 -24.42
N ALA A 381 -1.82 -0.89 -25.32
CA ALA A 381 -0.99 0.30 -25.51
C ALA A 381 -0.94 1.17 -24.24
N LEU A 382 -2.10 1.41 -23.60
CA LEU A 382 -2.19 2.15 -22.36
C LEU A 382 -1.48 1.44 -21.20
N TYR A 383 -1.62 0.12 -21.10
CA TYR A 383 -0.94 -0.68 -20.08
C TYR A 383 0.59 -0.57 -20.20
N TRP A 384 1.13 -0.77 -21.40
CA TRP A 384 2.57 -0.71 -21.61
C TRP A 384 3.12 0.71 -21.49
N THR A 385 2.36 1.71 -21.90
CA THR A 385 2.73 3.12 -21.65
C THR A 385 2.79 3.40 -20.16
N GLY A 386 1.78 2.98 -19.38
CA GLY A 386 1.78 3.09 -17.93
C GLY A 386 2.93 2.31 -17.27
N PHE A 387 3.27 1.12 -17.80
CA PHE A 387 4.41 0.33 -17.32
C PHE A 387 5.74 1.08 -17.54
N VAL A 388 5.95 1.69 -18.71
CA VAL A 388 7.15 2.50 -18.97
C VAL A 388 7.20 3.69 -18.00
N TYR A 389 6.09 4.39 -17.79
CA TYR A 389 6.02 5.47 -16.78
C TYR A 389 6.34 5.00 -15.35
N HIS A 390 6.04 3.77 -15.03
CA HIS A 390 6.32 3.21 -13.68
C HIS A 390 7.81 2.93 -13.44
N LEU A 391 8.63 2.88 -14.50
CA LEU A 391 10.07 2.65 -14.39
C LEU A 391 10.86 3.94 -14.08
N PHE A 392 10.24 5.10 -14.22
CA PHE A 392 10.80 6.42 -13.96
C PHE A 392 10.07 7.12 -12.80
#